data_fcda6f4e69f92385fb30947b159255a6
#
_entry.id   fcda6f4e69f92385fb30947b159255a6
#
_cell.length_a   1.000
_cell.length_b   1.000
_cell.length_c   1.000
_cell.angle_alpha   90.00
_cell.angle_beta   90.00
_cell.angle_gamma   90.00
#
_symmetry.space_group_name_H-M   'P 1'
#
loop_
_entity.id
_entity.type
_entity.pdbx_description
1 polymer ?
#
loop_
_entity_poly.entity_id
_entity_poly.type
_entity_poly.pdbx_seq_one_letter_code
_entity_poly.pdbx_strand_id
1 'polypeptide(L)'
;MPVNDALAPSQNGADTRASDAASRERPLALPQRPTDVDFDAVIIGAGVSGIGAAYYLQRYHPTKTYLIVEAREAIGGTWDLFRYPGIRSDSDLHTFGYEFKPWTGEKAIADGPSIKAYIEETAREYGIDQHIRFGHKVLAARWSSDTTTWTLELERVADGERSEITCRWLFGATGYYRYDEPYTPEFEGRERFRGTIIHPQHWPEDFDYSGKRVVVIGSGATAITLVPAMTDRAEHVVMLQR
;
A
#
# COMPACT_ATOMS: atom_id res chain seq x y z
N MET A 1 18.39 -67.92 5.20
CA MET A 1 19.64 -68.70 5.26
C MET A 1 20.76 -67.85 4.72
N PRO A 2 21.84 -67.76 5.41
CA PRO A 2 22.89 -66.76 5.26
C PRO A 2 24.06 -67.29 4.44
N VAL A 3 24.91 -66.40 3.92
CA VAL A 3 26.36 -66.66 3.89
C VAL A 3 27.14 -65.35 4.05
N ASN A 4 27.87 -65.29 5.13
CA ASN A 4 29.04 -64.48 5.35
C ASN A 4 30.09 -64.66 4.25
N ASP A 5 30.86 -63.60 3.97
CA ASP A 5 32.32 -63.75 4.12
C ASP A 5 33.01 -62.40 4.36
N ALA A 6 33.76 -62.41 5.39
CA ALA A 6 34.64 -61.35 5.87
C ALA A 6 35.98 -61.40 5.11
N LEU A 7 36.60 -60.27 4.85
CA LEU A 7 38.06 -60.12 4.83
C LEU A 7 38.48 -58.73 5.27
N ALA A 8 39.24 -58.69 6.35
CA ALA A 8 39.89 -57.55 6.94
C ALA A 8 41.34 -57.42 6.39
N PRO A 9 42.23 -56.58 6.91
CA PRO A 9 42.52 -55.22 6.41
C PRO A 9 43.96 -55.11 5.88
N SER A 10 44.28 -54.11 5.12
CA SER A 10 45.67 -53.72 4.90
C SER A 10 45.94 -52.30 5.33
N GLN A 11 46.76 -52.15 6.34
CA GLN A 11 47.44 -50.96 6.79
C GLN A 11 48.51 -50.53 5.79
N ASN A 12 48.60 -49.26 5.54
CA ASN A 12 49.79 -48.44 5.26
C ASN A 12 49.24 -47.01 5.09
N GLY A 13 49.44 -46.03 5.95
CA GLY A 13 50.73 -45.55 6.44
C GLY A 13 51.20 -44.42 5.57
N ALA A 14 50.72 -43.19 5.80
CA ALA A 14 51.53 -41.99 5.62
C ALA A 14 50.80 -40.76 6.22
N ASP A 15 51.34 -40.34 7.27
CA ASP A 15 51.11 -39.10 7.99
C ASP A 15 51.47 -37.90 7.08
N THR A 16 50.50 -37.05 6.74
CA THR A 16 50.75 -35.67 6.30
C THR A 16 49.79 -34.76 6.98
N ARG A 17 50.05 -34.49 8.25
CA ARG A 17 49.56 -33.29 8.90
C ARG A 17 50.37 -32.11 8.38
N ALA A 18 49.79 -31.34 7.47
CA ALA A 18 50.25 -30.01 7.13
C ALA A 18 49.06 -29.08 7.09
N SER A 19 48.93 -28.29 8.15
CA SER A 19 48.49 -26.88 8.17
C SER A 19 47.39 -26.46 7.22
N ASP A 20 46.11 -26.71 7.57
CA ASP A 20 45.05 -25.79 7.25
C ASP A 20 44.83 -24.86 8.45
N ALA A 21 45.71 -23.84 8.52
CA ALA A 21 45.44 -22.67 9.33
C ALA A 21 44.33 -21.90 8.66
N ALA A 22 43.12 -22.18 9.14
CA ALA A 22 41.90 -21.50 8.78
C ALA A 22 42.14 -19.99 8.60
N SER A 23 41.97 -19.51 7.42
CA SER A 23 41.59 -18.13 7.16
C SER A 23 40.23 -17.89 7.84
N ARG A 24 40.27 -17.59 9.13
CA ARG A 24 39.13 -17.05 9.85
C ARG A 24 38.82 -15.74 9.18
N GLU A 25 37.80 -15.76 8.33
CA GLU A 25 37.19 -14.55 7.81
C GLU A 25 36.94 -13.62 8.98
N ARG A 26 37.60 -12.46 8.93
CA ARG A 26 37.38 -11.39 9.88
C ARG A 26 35.92 -11.06 9.83
N PRO A 27 35.13 -11.07 10.91
CA PRO A 27 33.77 -10.64 10.88
C PRO A 27 33.74 -9.25 10.27
N LEU A 28 32.97 -9.07 9.18
CA LEU A 28 32.67 -7.75 8.63
C LEU A 28 32.22 -6.88 9.80
N ALA A 29 33.03 -5.88 10.14
CA ALA A 29 32.65 -4.87 11.11
C ALA A 29 31.38 -4.22 10.53
N LEU A 30 30.24 -4.47 11.15
CA LEU A 30 29.02 -3.77 10.79
C LEU A 30 29.28 -2.28 10.95
N PRO A 31 28.96 -1.45 9.94
CA PRO A 31 29.13 0.00 10.04
C PRO A 31 28.48 0.48 11.34
N GLN A 32 29.17 1.37 12.05
CA GLN A 32 28.61 1.99 13.24
C GLN A 32 27.31 2.67 12.85
N ARG A 33 26.18 2.20 13.41
CA ARG A 33 24.88 2.76 13.11
C ARG A 33 24.87 4.23 13.53
N PRO A 34 24.52 5.17 12.65
CA PRO A 34 24.24 6.52 13.08
C PRO A 34 23.18 6.45 14.17
N THR A 35 23.41 7.09 15.29
CA THR A 35 22.46 7.10 16.40
C THR A 35 21.29 8.02 16.16
N ASP A 36 21.40 8.92 15.18
CA ASP A 36 20.41 9.96 14.87
C ASP A 36 19.74 9.71 13.52
N VAL A 37 18.56 9.13 13.56
CA VAL A 37 17.54 9.19 12.51
C VAL A 37 16.30 9.83 13.11
N ASP A 38 15.48 10.49 12.27
CA ASP A 38 14.25 11.11 12.74
C ASP A 38 13.25 10.07 13.27
N PHE A 39 13.19 8.91 12.58
CA PHE A 39 12.30 7.79 12.94
C PHE A 39 12.99 6.43 12.74
N ASP A 40 12.62 5.44 13.56
CA ASP A 40 13.02 4.05 13.29
C ASP A 40 12.38 3.53 12.00
N ALA A 41 11.12 3.90 11.74
CA ALA A 41 10.40 3.50 10.53
C ALA A 41 9.58 4.66 9.94
N VAL A 42 9.50 4.70 8.60
CA VAL A 42 8.55 5.56 7.88
C VAL A 42 7.65 4.68 7.02
N ILE A 43 6.35 4.93 7.08
CA ILE A 43 5.31 4.27 6.29
C ILE A 43 4.79 5.31 5.29
N ILE A 44 4.76 4.98 4.01
CA ILE A 44 4.24 5.88 2.97
C ILE A 44 2.81 5.47 2.62
N GLY A 45 1.85 6.29 3.01
CA GLY A 45 0.42 6.10 2.75
C GLY A 45 -0.38 5.67 3.97
N ALA A 46 -1.52 6.35 4.20
CA ALA A 46 -2.48 6.09 5.29
C ALA A 46 -3.73 5.32 4.81
N GLY A 47 -3.57 4.43 3.84
CA GLY A 47 -4.59 3.47 3.42
C GLY A 47 -4.61 2.23 4.33
N VAL A 48 -5.41 1.22 3.96
CA VAL A 48 -5.56 -0.03 4.70
C VAL A 48 -4.20 -0.68 5.04
N SER A 49 -3.27 -0.71 4.09
CA SER A 49 -1.94 -1.32 4.31
C SER A 49 -1.08 -0.53 5.28
N GLY A 50 -1.10 0.81 5.22
CA GLY A 50 -0.31 1.66 6.10
C GLY A 50 -0.79 1.62 7.55
N ILE A 51 -2.10 1.66 7.76
CA ILE A 51 -2.70 1.53 9.10
C ILE A 51 -2.42 0.15 9.70
N GLY A 52 -2.56 -0.93 8.89
CA GLY A 52 -2.21 -2.27 9.33
C GLY A 52 -0.74 -2.43 9.69
N ALA A 53 0.17 -1.88 8.87
CA ALA A 53 1.61 -1.90 9.14
C ALA A 53 1.96 -1.18 10.45
N ALA A 54 1.35 -0.02 10.70
CA ALA A 54 1.53 0.74 11.93
C ALA A 54 1.07 -0.04 13.17
N TYR A 55 -0.10 -0.69 13.09
CA TYR A 55 -0.59 -1.54 14.17
C TYR A 55 0.42 -2.64 14.53
N TYR A 56 0.91 -3.39 13.52
CA TYR A 56 1.85 -4.46 13.76
C TYR A 56 3.21 -3.95 14.27
N LEU A 57 3.65 -2.76 13.80
CA LEU A 57 4.85 -2.13 14.32
C LEU A 57 4.70 -1.78 15.80
N GLN A 58 3.60 -1.17 16.22
CA GLN A 58 3.31 -0.89 17.63
C GLN A 58 3.22 -2.18 18.46
N ARG A 59 2.58 -3.20 17.91
CA ARG A 59 2.35 -4.47 18.61
C ARG A 59 3.63 -5.25 18.90
N TYR A 60 4.51 -5.32 17.89
CA TYR A 60 5.72 -6.16 17.99
C TYR A 60 6.98 -5.38 18.33
N HIS A 61 6.97 -4.07 18.12
CA HIS A 61 8.11 -3.20 18.35
C HIS A 61 7.71 -1.89 19.08
N PRO A 62 7.12 -1.98 20.28
CA PRO A 62 6.50 -0.83 20.97
C PRO A 62 7.46 0.29 21.35
N THR A 63 8.78 0.02 21.33
CA THR A 63 9.82 1.03 21.61
C THR A 63 10.32 1.76 20.36
N LYS A 64 9.80 1.39 19.17
CA LYS A 64 10.22 1.98 17.91
C LYS A 64 9.38 3.20 17.57
N THR A 65 10.06 4.26 17.18
CA THR A 65 9.43 5.47 16.66
C THR A 65 9.03 5.27 15.20
N TYR A 66 7.87 5.79 14.81
CA TYR A 66 7.46 5.75 13.42
C TYR A 66 6.64 6.97 13.02
N LEU A 67 6.59 7.21 11.70
CA LEU A 67 5.76 8.21 11.06
C LEU A 67 5.06 7.58 9.86
N ILE A 68 3.77 7.88 9.69
CA ILE A 68 3.06 7.67 8.42
C ILE A 68 3.06 8.99 7.67
N VAL A 69 3.50 8.99 6.40
CA VAL A 69 3.43 10.16 5.52
C VAL A 69 2.31 9.94 4.51
N GLU A 70 1.33 10.85 4.50
CA GLU A 70 0.18 10.78 3.61
C GLU A 70 0.07 12.07 2.78
N ALA A 71 -0.03 11.92 1.47
CA ALA A 71 -0.12 13.07 0.56
C ALA A 71 -1.46 13.78 0.61
N ARG A 72 -2.53 13.09 0.98
CA ARG A 72 -3.88 13.62 1.10
C ARG A 72 -4.13 14.12 2.52
N GLU A 73 -5.29 14.75 2.73
CA GLU A 73 -5.70 15.30 4.04
C GLU A 73 -6.56 14.30 4.85
N ALA A 74 -6.65 13.04 4.39
CA ALA A 74 -7.52 12.05 5.02
C ALA A 74 -6.93 10.63 4.98
N ILE A 75 -7.31 9.84 5.98
CA ILE A 75 -7.11 8.39 6.01
C ILE A 75 -8.04 7.72 5.00
N GLY A 76 -7.63 6.58 4.45
CA GLY A 76 -8.50 5.71 3.66
C GLY A 76 -7.94 5.30 2.31
N GLY A 77 -6.96 6.04 1.76
CA GLY A 77 -6.32 5.71 0.49
C GLY A 77 -7.37 5.60 -0.64
N THR A 78 -7.48 4.44 -1.27
CA THR A 78 -8.46 4.14 -2.32
C THR A 78 -9.89 4.48 -1.91
N TRP A 79 -10.27 4.19 -0.67
CA TRP A 79 -11.63 4.38 -0.16
C TRP A 79 -11.97 5.84 0.18
N ASP A 80 -10.97 6.70 0.28
CA ASP A 80 -11.15 8.15 0.32
C ASP A 80 -11.10 8.80 -1.07
N LEU A 81 -10.28 8.22 -1.99
CA LEU A 81 -10.11 8.76 -3.33
C LEU A 81 -11.34 8.57 -4.20
N PHE A 82 -11.87 7.35 -4.27
CA PHE A 82 -12.98 7.02 -5.15
C PHE A 82 -14.33 7.33 -4.49
N ARG A 83 -15.12 8.17 -5.17
CA ARG A 83 -16.43 8.64 -4.68
C ARG A 83 -17.55 8.47 -5.70
N TYR A 84 -17.31 7.67 -6.75
CA TYR A 84 -18.30 7.42 -7.77
C TYR A 84 -19.49 6.60 -7.21
N PRO A 85 -20.70 6.73 -7.78
CA PRO A 85 -21.86 5.96 -7.34
C PRO A 85 -21.63 4.46 -7.34
N GLY A 86 -21.94 3.79 -6.24
CA GLY A 86 -21.82 2.35 -6.12
C GLY A 86 -20.43 1.84 -5.76
N ILE A 87 -19.48 2.72 -5.42
CA ILE A 87 -18.15 2.28 -4.92
C ILE A 87 -18.30 1.32 -3.74
N ARG A 88 -17.74 0.14 -3.87
CA ARG A 88 -17.78 -0.93 -2.85
C ARG A 88 -16.61 -1.88 -3.02
N SER A 89 -16.38 -2.73 -2.03
CA SER A 89 -15.40 -3.82 -2.14
C SER A 89 -15.84 -4.89 -3.14
N ASP A 90 -14.89 -5.52 -3.81
CA ASP A 90 -15.10 -6.70 -4.65
C ASP A 90 -15.07 -8.00 -3.84
N SER A 91 -14.44 -7.95 -2.67
CA SER A 91 -14.34 -9.06 -1.72
C SER A 91 -15.11 -8.76 -0.44
N ASP A 92 -15.42 -9.81 0.31
CA ASP A 92 -16.06 -9.69 1.60
C ASP A 92 -15.12 -9.08 2.65
N LEU A 93 -15.69 -8.34 3.58
CA LEU A 93 -14.97 -7.64 4.62
C LEU A 93 -14.43 -8.57 5.73
N HIS A 94 -14.92 -9.80 5.82
CA HIS A 94 -14.37 -10.78 6.76
C HIS A 94 -12.98 -11.24 6.32
N THR A 95 -12.74 -11.27 4.99
CA THR A 95 -11.43 -11.56 4.40
C THR A 95 -10.59 -10.28 4.26
N PHE A 96 -11.19 -9.17 3.88
CA PHE A 96 -10.50 -7.90 3.64
C PHE A 96 -10.11 -7.19 4.95
N GLY A 97 -10.92 -7.30 6.00
CA GLY A 97 -10.72 -6.65 7.29
C GLY A 97 -9.44 -7.11 8.00
N TYR A 98 -9.00 -6.33 8.96
CA TYR A 98 -7.84 -6.70 9.77
C TYR A 98 -8.16 -7.88 10.70
N GLU A 99 -7.23 -8.82 10.84
CA GLU A 99 -7.35 -9.92 11.80
C GLU A 99 -7.54 -9.42 13.24
N PHE A 100 -6.84 -8.36 13.60
CA PHE A 100 -6.87 -7.77 14.95
C PHE A 100 -8.11 -6.89 15.21
N LYS A 101 -8.85 -6.52 14.16
CA LYS A 101 -10.12 -5.78 14.22
C LYS A 101 -11.07 -6.37 13.19
N PRO A 102 -11.75 -7.49 13.51
CA PRO A 102 -12.70 -8.12 12.61
C PRO A 102 -13.83 -7.17 12.19
N TRP A 103 -14.27 -7.29 10.94
CA TRP A 103 -15.44 -6.58 10.47
C TRP A 103 -16.71 -7.06 11.18
N THR A 104 -17.49 -6.11 11.71
CA THR A 104 -18.75 -6.38 12.42
C THR A 104 -19.97 -5.78 11.74
N GLY A 105 -19.79 -5.13 10.57
CA GLY A 105 -20.89 -4.57 9.80
C GLY A 105 -21.82 -5.65 9.23
N GLU A 106 -23.09 -5.31 9.03
CA GLU A 106 -24.11 -6.24 8.52
C GLU A 106 -23.83 -6.75 7.11
N LYS A 107 -23.23 -5.89 6.26
CA LYS A 107 -22.94 -6.23 4.87
C LYS A 107 -21.55 -6.81 4.75
N ALA A 108 -21.45 -8.04 4.26
CA ALA A 108 -20.16 -8.65 3.95
C ALA A 108 -19.43 -7.88 2.84
N ILE A 109 -20.14 -7.45 1.78
CA ILE A 109 -19.63 -6.57 0.73
C ILE A 109 -20.00 -5.13 1.11
N ALA A 110 -19.05 -4.41 1.68
CA ALA A 110 -19.28 -3.06 2.18
C ALA A 110 -19.04 -1.99 1.09
N ASP A 111 -19.78 -0.87 1.22
CA ASP A 111 -19.56 0.31 0.41
C ASP A 111 -18.30 1.10 0.83
N GLY A 112 -17.83 1.95 -0.08
CA GLY A 112 -16.61 2.72 0.13
C GLY A 112 -16.61 3.57 1.40
N PRO A 113 -17.66 4.35 1.70
CA PRO A 113 -17.77 5.10 2.94
C PRO A 113 -17.66 4.26 4.20
N SER A 114 -18.32 3.08 4.24
CA SER A 114 -18.25 2.15 5.37
C SER A 114 -16.83 1.61 5.58
N ILE A 115 -16.12 1.29 4.49
CA ILE A 115 -14.74 0.83 4.56
C ILE A 115 -13.81 1.95 5.03
N LYS A 116 -13.99 3.17 4.51
CA LYS A 116 -13.22 4.33 4.97
C LYS A 116 -13.41 4.55 6.47
N ALA A 117 -14.65 4.56 6.94
CA ALA A 117 -14.98 4.72 8.36
C ALA A 117 -14.33 3.63 9.22
N TYR A 118 -14.32 2.38 8.77
CA TYR A 118 -13.64 1.28 9.43
C TYR A 118 -12.13 1.49 9.58
N ILE A 119 -11.46 1.99 8.53
CA ILE A 119 -10.02 2.28 8.56
C ILE A 119 -9.73 3.46 9.50
N GLU A 120 -10.55 4.52 9.45
CA GLU A 120 -10.42 5.70 10.31
C GLU A 120 -10.65 5.34 11.80
N GLU A 121 -11.69 4.54 12.06
CA GLU A 121 -11.97 4.03 13.41
C GLU A 121 -10.81 3.18 13.93
N THR A 122 -10.25 2.30 13.08
CA THR A 122 -9.09 1.50 13.44
C THR A 122 -7.89 2.38 13.80
N ALA A 123 -7.58 3.37 12.98
CA ALA A 123 -6.46 4.27 13.25
C ALA A 123 -6.64 5.00 14.60
N ARG A 124 -7.84 5.46 14.89
CA ARG A 124 -8.19 6.18 16.12
C ARG A 124 -8.17 5.27 17.36
N GLU A 125 -8.75 4.07 17.25
CA GLU A 125 -8.80 3.11 18.36
C GLU A 125 -7.42 2.70 18.86
N TYR A 126 -6.47 2.57 17.93
CA TYR A 126 -5.09 2.19 18.26
C TYR A 126 -4.12 3.38 18.36
N GLY A 127 -4.62 4.63 18.33
CA GLY A 127 -3.80 5.85 18.43
C GLY A 127 -2.84 6.06 17.26
N ILE A 128 -3.07 5.39 16.13
CA ILE A 128 -2.22 5.48 14.94
C ILE A 128 -2.38 6.83 14.23
N ASP A 129 -3.57 7.41 14.31
CA ASP A 129 -3.92 8.73 13.76
C ASP A 129 -2.98 9.84 14.22
N GLN A 130 -2.45 9.75 15.45
CA GLN A 130 -1.50 10.71 16.01
C GLN A 130 -0.11 10.64 15.37
N HIS A 131 0.17 9.60 14.62
CA HIS A 131 1.46 9.36 13.94
C HIS A 131 1.40 9.63 12.44
N ILE A 132 0.34 10.28 11.95
CA ILE A 132 0.16 10.58 10.53
C ILE A 132 0.49 12.04 10.25
N ARG A 133 1.37 12.26 9.27
CA ARG A 133 1.64 13.57 8.70
C ARG A 133 0.90 13.68 7.37
N PHE A 134 -0.24 14.36 7.39
CA PHE A 134 -1.05 14.63 6.21
C PHE A 134 -0.47 15.73 5.33
N GLY A 135 -0.94 15.84 4.10
CA GLY A 135 -0.58 16.87 3.15
C GLY A 135 0.91 16.85 2.73
N HIS A 136 1.60 15.71 2.88
CA HIS A 136 3.01 15.58 2.52
C HIS A 136 3.20 14.42 1.54
N LYS A 137 3.71 14.76 0.35
CA LYS A 137 4.02 13.81 -0.72
C LYS A 137 5.50 13.41 -0.63
N VAL A 138 5.77 12.11 -0.63
CA VAL A 138 7.13 11.59 -0.78
C VAL A 138 7.51 11.66 -2.26
N LEU A 139 8.52 12.45 -2.59
CA LEU A 139 9.02 12.63 -3.96
C LEU A 139 10.09 11.61 -4.31
N ALA A 140 10.96 11.31 -3.35
CA ALA A 140 12.07 10.38 -3.53
C ALA A 140 12.43 9.71 -2.21
N ALA A 141 13.01 8.51 -2.30
CA ALA A 141 13.63 7.82 -1.19
C ALA A 141 14.98 7.26 -1.63
N ARG A 142 16.03 7.59 -0.89
CA ARG A 142 17.42 7.21 -1.18
C ARG A 142 17.97 6.36 -0.03
N TRP A 143 18.51 5.20 -0.38
CA TRP A 143 19.21 4.33 0.57
C TRP A 143 20.70 4.64 0.60
N SER A 144 21.28 4.68 1.79
CA SER A 144 22.71 4.72 2.02
C SER A 144 23.17 3.46 2.76
N SER A 145 23.99 2.65 2.12
CA SER A 145 24.57 1.47 2.75
C SER A 145 25.65 1.82 3.80
N ASP A 146 26.31 2.97 3.64
CA ASP A 146 27.34 3.43 4.59
C ASP A 146 26.74 3.78 5.95
N THR A 147 25.57 4.44 5.94
CA THR A 147 24.86 4.82 7.15
C THR A 147 23.75 3.85 7.53
N THR A 148 23.39 2.92 6.63
CA THR A 148 22.24 2.00 6.79
C THR A 148 20.93 2.74 7.08
N THR A 149 20.68 3.81 6.32
CA THR A 149 19.51 4.69 6.47
C THR A 149 18.87 5.03 5.14
N TRP A 150 17.56 5.29 5.20
CA TRP A 150 16.80 5.94 4.16
C TRP A 150 16.75 7.44 4.41
N THR A 151 16.89 8.21 3.36
CA THR A 151 16.55 9.64 3.32
C THR A 151 15.38 9.83 2.39
N LEU A 152 14.29 10.39 2.88
CA LEU A 152 13.08 10.69 2.12
C LEU A 152 12.97 12.18 1.87
N GLU A 153 12.78 12.57 0.62
CA GLU A 153 12.43 13.92 0.22
C GLU A 153 10.91 14.07 0.22
N LEU A 154 10.43 15.03 0.98
CA LEU A 154 9.01 15.34 1.14
C LEU A 154 8.67 16.68 0.51
N GLU A 155 7.48 16.80 -0.04
CA GLU A 155 6.89 18.04 -0.48
C GLU A 155 5.56 18.26 0.26
N ARG A 156 5.41 19.41 0.90
CA ARG A 156 4.12 19.82 1.46
C ARG A 156 3.19 20.24 0.31
N VAL A 157 2.09 19.53 0.15
CA VAL A 157 1.18 19.70 -1.00
C VAL A 157 0.57 21.11 -1.07
N ALA A 158 0.38 21.76 0.07
CA ALA A 158 -0.27 23.08 0.14
C ALA A 158 0.52 24.21 -0.50
N ASP A 159 1.85 24.17 -0.45
CA ASP A 159 2.72 25.29 -0.87
C ASP A 159 4.01 24.84 -1.59
N GLY A 160 4.24 23.54 -1.72
CA GLY A 160 5.42 22.98 -2.37
C GLY A 160 6.69 23.07 -1.52
N GLU A 161 6.61 23.41 -0.23
CA GLU A 161 7.80 23.43 0.64
C GLU A 161 8.40 22.03 0.73
N ARG A 162 9.73 21.96 0.51
CA ARG A 162 10.47 20.70 0.55
C ARG A 162 11.22 20.54 1.87
N SER A 163 11.22 19.31 2.37
CA SER A 163 11.94 18.89 3.56
C SER A 163 12.50 17.48 3.38
N GLU A 164 13.43 17.10 4.22
CA GLU A 164 13.94 15.73 4.27
C GLU A 164 13.70 15.13 5.65
N ILE A 165 13.46 13.83 5.67
CA ILE A 165 13.44 13.01 6.88
C ILE A 165 14.27 11.74 6.67
N THR A 166 14.75 11.19 7.76
CA THR A 166 15.58 9.98 7.75
C THR A 166 14.94 8.86 8.56
N CYS A 167 15.11 7.62 8.09
CA CYS A 167 14.67 6.45 8.85
C CYS A 167 15.55 5.23 8.58
N ARG A 168 15.42 4.23 9.47
CA ARG A 168 16.11 2.95 9.30
C ARG A 168 15.36 1.99 8.42
N TRP A 169 14.04 2.04 8.49
CA TRP A 169 13.18 1.15 7.73
C TRP A 169 12.08 1.95 7.01
N LEU A 170 11.86 1.59 5.75
CA LEU A 170 10.86 2.21 4.89
C LEU A 170 9.84 1.17 4.46
N PHE A 171 8.55 1.48 4.66
CA PHE A 171 7.44 0.65 4.22
C PHE A 171 6.59 1.42 3.19
N GLY A 172 6.55 0.90 1.95
CA GLY A 172 5.74 1.46 0.88
C GLY A 172 4.30 0.94 0.92
N ALA A 173 3.36 1.76 1.34
CA ALA A 173 1.92 1.47 1.37
C ALA A 173 1.12 2.36 0.41
N THR A 174 1.71 2.74 -0.71
CA THR A 174 1.18 3.74 -1.65
C THR A 174 0.02 3.24 -2.51
N GLY A 175 -0.30 1.94 -2.44
CA GLY A 175 -1.26 1.32 -3.34
C GLY A 175 -0.73 1.22 -4.77
N TYR A 176 -1.63 0.98 -5.72
CA TYR A 176 -1.29 0.79 -7.14
C TYR A 176 -1.94 1.80 -8.08
N TYR A 177 -2.76 2.72 -7.55
CA TYR A 177 -3.33 3.80 -8.34
C TYR A 177 -2.40 5.02 -8.36
N ARG A 178 -2.31 5.66 -9.52
CA ARG A 178 -1.74 6.99 -9.65
C ARG A 178 -2.84 8.01 -9.33
N TYR A 179 -2.75 8.64 -8.15
CA TYR A 179 -3.83 9.45 -7.60
C TYR A 179 -4.02 10.79 -8.31
N ASP A 180 -2.93 11.37 -8.80
CA ASP A 180 -2.92 12.68 -9.47
C ASP A 180 -3.29 12.59 -10.95
N GLU A 181 -3.08 11.45 -11.60
CA GLU A 181 -3.32 11.32 -13.04
C GLU A 181 -3.85 9.92 -13.40
N PRO A 182 -5.19 9.76 -13.51
CA PRO A 182 -5.77 8.51 -13.97
C PRO A 182 -5.45 8.28 -15.45
N TYR A 183 -5.26 7.01 -15.81
CA TYR A 183 -5.09 6.66 -17.21
C TYR A 183 -6.37 6.94 -18.01
N THR A 184 -6.30 7.91 -18.89
CA THR A 184 -7.41 8.23 -19.81
C THR A 184 -6.94 7.97 -21.24
N PRO A 185 -7.52 6.98 -21.95
CA PRO A 185 -7.19 6.73 -23.34
C PRO A 185 -7.55 7.92 -24.23
N GLU A 186 -6.78 8.11 -25.29
CA GLU A 186 -7.18 9.03 -26.36
C GLU A 186 -8.25 8.37 -27.23
N PHE A 187 -9.38 9.04 -27.36
CA PHE A 187 -10.47 8.63 -28.26
C PHE A 187 -10.56 9.62 -29.43
N GLU A 188 -10.46 9.10 -30.64
CA GLU A 188 -10.63 9.91 -31.83
C GLU A 188 -12.02 10.56 -31.84
N GLY A 189 -12.06 11.88 -32.02
CA GLY A 189 -13.30 12.65 -32.03
C GLY A 189 -13.85 13.03 -30.65
N ARG A 190 -13.08 12.82 -29.59
CA ARG A 190 -13.46 13.22 -28.22
C ARG A 190 -13.85 14.69 -28.14
N GLU A 191 -13.15 15.54 -28.89
CA GLU A 191 -13.38 16.99 -28.95
C GLU A 191 -14.75 17.40 -29.58
N ARG A 192 -15.40 16.49 -30.30
CA ARG A 192 -16.73 16.66 -30.87
C ARG A 192 -17.85 16.26 -29.91
N PHE A 193 -17.53 15.54 -28.87
CA PHE A 193 -18.51 15.13 -27.87
C PHE A 193 -18.94 16.35 -27.04
N ARG A 194 -20.24 16.63 -27.00
CA ARG A 194 -20.79 17.80 -26.30
C ARG A 194 -21.31 17.48 -24.88
N GLY A 195 -21.26 16.22 -24.49
CA GLY A 195 -21.65 15.78 -23.16
C GLY A 195 -20.49 15.90 -22.15
N THR A 196 -20.77 15.53 -20.93
CA THR A 196 -19.75 15.48 -19.86
C THR A 196 -18.98 14.17 -19.93
N ILE A 197 -17.66 14.23 -19.88
CA ILE A 197 -16.77 13.07 -19.79
C ILE A 197 -16.13 13.09 -18.40
N ILE A 198 -16.27 11.98 -17.67
CA ILE A 198 -15.77 11.85 -16.30
C ILE A 198 -14.93 10.58 -16.21
N HIS A 199 -13.75 10.69 -15.60
CA HIS A 199 -13.03 9.52 -15.12
C HIS A 199 -13.47 9.21 -13.67
N PRO A 200 -13.88 7.98 -13.33
CA PRO A 200 -14.43 7.66 -12.01
C PRO A 200 -13.52 7.97 -10.83
N GLN A 201 -12.20 8.00 -11.03
CA GLN A 201 -11.23 8.39 -10.00
C GLN A 201 -11.41 9.85 -9.55
N HIS A 202 -11.90 10.72 -10.42
CA HIS A 202 -12.16 12.13 -10.15
C HIS A 202 -13.65 12.45 -10.34
N TRP A 203 -14.50 11.68 -9.67
CA TRP A 203 -15.94 11.89 -9.72
C TRP A 203 -16.32 13.21 -9.05
N PRO A 204 -16.97 14.17 -9.76
CA PRO A 204 -17.40 15.41 -9.15
C PRO A 204 -18.52 15.16 -8.13
N GLU A 205 -18.40 15.75 -6.93
CA GLU A 205 -19.37 15.51 -5.84
C GLU A 205 -20.81 15.89 -6.21
N ASP A 206 -20.97 17.01 -6.93
CA ASP A 206 -22.29 17.56 -7.29
C ASP A 206 -22.77 17.13 -8.69
N PHE A 207 -22.14 16.11 -9.29
CA PHE A 207 -22.53 15.72 -10.64
C PHE A 207 -23.88 14.98 -10.66
N ASP A 208 -24.91 15.64 -11.22
CA ASP A 208 -26.21 15.03 -11.42
C ASP A 208 -26.33 14.39 -12.81
N TYR A 209 -26.49 13.08 -12.80
CA TYR A 209 -26.72 12.25 -14.00
C TYR A 209 -28.18 11.83 -14.18
N SER A 210 -29.11 12.36 -13.36
CA SER A 210 -30.53 12.05 -13.44
C SER A 210 -31.10 12.37 -14.82
N GLY A 211 -31.86 11.43 -15.38
CA GLY A 211 -32.45 11.56 -16.71
C GLY A 211 -31.46 11.63 -17.88
N LYS A 212 -30.16 11.39 -17.64
CA LYS A 212 -29.14 11.39 -18.70
C LYS A 212 -28.96 9.99 -19.29
N ARG A 213 -28.61 9.95 -20.56
CA ARG A 213 -28.12 8.76 -21.23
C ARG A 213 -26.63 8.66 -21.00
N VAL A 214 -26.19 7.57 -20.37
CA VAL A 214 -24.80 7.39 -19.93
C VAL A 214 -24.16 6.22 -20.68
N VAL A 215 -22.93 6.40 -21.12
CA VAL A 215 -22.07 5.34 -21.65
C VAL A 215 -20.90 5.17 -20.71
N VAL A 216 -20.74 3.95 -20.16
CA VAL A 216 -19.60 3.55 -19.34
C VAL A 216 -18.65 2.74 -20.21
N ILE A 217 -17.44 3.25 -20.43
CA ILE A 217 -16.43 2.58 -21.25
C ILE A 217 -15.52 1.75 -20.33
N GLY A 218 -15.57 0.45 -20.49
CA GLY A 218 -14.85 -0.54 -19.69
C GLY A 218 -15.77 -1.50 -18.94
N SER A 219 -15.22 -2.61 -18.49
CA SER A 219 -15.93 -3.68 -17.77
C SER A 219 -15.17 -4.19 -16.55
N GLY A 220 -14.23 -3.40 -16.00
CA GLY A 220 -13.52 -3.71 -14.77
C GLY A 220 -14.37 -3.47 -13.51
N ALA A 221 -13.76 -3.64 -12.34
CA ALA A 221 -14.41 -3.51 -11.03
C ALA A 221 -15.23 -2.21 -10.89
N THR A 222 -14.68 -1.09 -11.34
CA THR A 222 -15.38 0.20 -11.34
C THR A 222 -16.68 0.15 -12.15
N ALA A 223 -16.66 -0.37 -13.38
CA ALA A 223 -17.84 -0.43 -14.23
C ALA A 223 -18.91 -1.37 -13.65
N ILE A 224 -18.51 -2.50 -13.09
CA ILE A 224 -19.41 -3.50 -12.48
C ILE A 224 -20.17 -2.92 -11.27
N THR A 225 -19.58 -1.98 -10.56
CA THR A 225 -20.24 -1.32 -9.43
C THR A 225 -20.98 -0.04 -9.82
N LEU A 226 -20.42 0.73 -10.76
CA LEU A 226 -20.98 1.99 -11.22
C LEU A 226 -22.26 1.80 -12.04
N VAL A 227 -22.27 0.87 -13.01
CA VAL A 227 -23.40 0.66 -13.92
C VAL A 227 -24.69 0.38 -13.17
N PRO A 228 -24.79 -0.63 -12.28
CA PRO A 228 -26.03 -0.88 -11.54
C PRO A 228 -26.42 0.29 -10.64
N ALA A 229 -25.47 1.00 -10.04
CA ALA A 229 -25.76 2.13 -9.16
C ALA A 229 -26.33 3.36 -9.91
N MET A 230 -26.14 3.44 -11.22
CA MET A 230 -26.67 4.54 -12.01
C MET A 230 -28.07 4.31 -12.55
N THR A 231 -28.54 3.06 -12.60
CA THR A 231 -29.80 2.67 -13.25
C THR A 231 -31.04 3.29 -12.60
N ASP A 232 -31.00 3.62 -11.32
CA ASP A 232 -32.14 4.18 -10.60
C ASP A 232 -32.42 5.65 -10.97
N ARG A 233 -31.43 6.36 -11.51
CA ARG A 233 -31.52 7.81 -11.78
C ARG A 233 -31.28 8.17 -13.24
N ALA A 234 -30.42 7.44 -13.94
CA ALA A 234 -30.17 7.65 -15.36
C ALA A 234 -31.36 7.22 -16.21
N GLU A 235 -31.60 7.91 -17.33
CA GLU A 235 -32.61 7.49 -18.33
C GLU A 235 -32.21 6.16 -18.99
N HIS A 236 -30.91 6.00 -19.27
CA HIS A 236 -30.37 4.81 -19.89
C HIS A 236 -28.88 4.67 -19.61
N VAL A 237 -28.41 3.46 -19.32
CA VAL A 237 -26.99 3.18 -19.10
C VAL A 237 -26.53 2.09 -20.07
N VAL A 238 -25.47 2.38 -20.82
CA VAL A 238 -24.82 1.42 -21.73
C VAL A 238 -23.41 1.14 -21.21
N MET A 239 -23.05 -0.12 -21.06
CA MET A 239 -21.66 -0.51 -20.80
C MET A 239 -21.01 -0.92 -22.14
N LEU A 240 -19.97 -0.20 -22.53
CA LEU A 240 -19.15 -0.56 -23.69
C LEU A 240 -18.00 -1.42 -23.20
N GLN A 241 -18.09 -2.70 -23.55
CA GLN A 241 -17.08 -3.70 -23.21
C GLN A 241 -16.16 -3.96 -24.42
N ARG A 242 -14.87 -4.09 -24.13
CA ARG A 242 -13.86 -4.46 -25.11
C ARG A 242 -13.58 -5.96 -25.06
#